data_4fe67e45b20ed74f32a7f0b371da12b8
#
_entry.id   4fe67e45b20ed74f32a7f0b371da12b8
#
_cell.length_a   1.000
_cell.length_b   1.000
_cell.length_c   1.000
_cell.angle_alpha   90.00
_cell.angle_beta   90.00
_cell.angle_gamma   90.00
#
_symmetry.space_group_name_H-M   'P 1'
#
loop_
_entity.id
_entity.type
_entity.pdbx_description
1 polymer ?
#
loop_
_entity_poly.entity_id
_entity_poly.type
_entity_poly.pdbx_seq_one_letter_code
_entity_poly.pdbx_strand_id
1 'polypeptide(L)'
;GEIEMLRSVIVFLVHIFSVIVFRVKLVGKENVPKEGAYIMCANHQSNWDAPILVSSTKRKMHVMAKEELFKNKFIYWLGDKCLVFPVKRGKMDLDSMKHSLKVLKDGEILMLFPEGTRKGMAKNGRAQNGAAFMALRTGVPVIPVNISGEMKPFHKVTIYYGKPLDFSEYKTSKPEKEVLEKVSKEIMDNIIMLEK
;
A
#
# COMPACT_ATOMS: atom_id res chain seq x y z
N GLY A 1 -19.43 10.73 10.33
CA GLY A 1 -20.28 10.10 11.32
C GLY A 1 -19.53 9.15 12.24
N GLU A 2 -20.25 8.31 12.97
CA GLU A 2 -19.72 7.36 13.98
C GLU A 2 -18.63 6.42 13.44
N ILE A 3 -18.79 5.91 12.21
CA ILE A 3 -17.81 5.02 11.59
C ILE A 3 -16.47 5.72 11.36
N GLU A 4 -16.49 6.98 10.95
CA GLU A 4 -15.25 7.75 10.73
C GLU A 4 -14.55 8.07 12.05
N MET A 5 -15.31 8.36 13.09
CA MET A 5 -14.79 8.56 14.44
C MET A 5 -14.15 7.29 14.96
N LEU A 6 -14.84 6.13 14.85
CA LEU A 6 -14.30 4.84 15.26
C LEU A 6 -13.01 4.49 14.53
N ARG A 7 -12.98 4.67 13.19
CA ARG A 7 -11.78 4.49 12.38
C ARG A 7 -10.63 5.37 12.88
N SER A 8 -10.91 6.66 13.14
CA SER A 8 -9.89 7.60 13.62
C SER A 8 -9.31 7.18 14.97
N VAL A 9 -10.14 6.67 15.87
CA VAL A 9 -9.70 6.13 17.17
C VAL A 9 -8.83 4.90 16.98
N ILE A 10 -9.25 3.95 16.15
CA ILE A 10 -8.47 2.73 15.87
C ILE A 10 -7.11 3.10 15.27
N VAL A 11 -7.09 3.94 14.26
CA VAL A 11 -5.86 4.39 13.59
C VAL A 11 -4.93 5.12 14.56
N PHE A 12 -5.47 5.95 15.44
CA PHE A 12 -4.71 6.64 16.48
C PHE A 12 -4.08 5.67 17.50
N LEU A 13 -4.85 4.68 17.97
CA LEU A 13 -4.33 3.65 18.88
C LEU A 13 -3.24 2.80 18.22
N VAL A 14 -3.42 2.43 16.95
CA VAL A 14 -2.38 1.74 16.17
C VAL A 14 -1.13 2.60 16.02
N HIS A 15 -1.29 3.91 15.82
CA HIS A 15 -0.15 4.83 15.75
C HIS A 15 0.65 4.86 17.06
N ILE A 16 -0.02 5.07 18.19
CA ILE A 16 0.64 5.06 19.52
C ILE A 16 1.34 3.71 19.75
N PHE A 17 0.63 2.61 19.51
CA PHE A 17 1.19 1.27 19.63
C PHE A 17 2.45 1.10 18.78
N SER A 18 2.42 1.51 17.52
CA SER A 18 3.54 1.35 16.60
C SER A 18 4.76 2.19 17.01
N VAL A 19 4.54 3.40 17.51
CA VAL A 19 5.62 4.27 17.99
C VAL A 19 6.26 3.68 19.26
N ILE A 20 5.47 3.15 20.17
CA ILE A 20 5.99 2.61 21.45
C ILE A 20 6.65 1.24 21.23
N VAL A 21 5.92 0.31 20.57
CA VAL A 21 6.36 -1.09 20.46
C VAL A 21 7.41 -1.29 19.37
N PHE A 22 7.24 -0.68 18.20
CA PHE A 22 8.17 -0.84 17.08
C PHE A 22 9.09 0.37 16.88
N ARG A 23 9.03 1.35 17.78
CA ARG A 23 9.86 2.56 17.73
C ARG A 23 9.95 3.14 16.32
N VAL A 24 8.79 3.24 15.65
CA VAL A 24 8.68 3.62 14.24
C VAL A 24 9.21 5.02 14.02
N LYS A 25 10.13 5.14 13.06
CA LYS A 25 10.65 6.40 12.54
C LYS A 25 10.18 6.59 11.10
N LEU A 26 9.68 7.78 10.77
CA LEU A 26 9.28 8.14 9.41
C LEU A 26 10.34 9.06 8.80
N VAL A 27 10.78 8.76 7.58
CA VAL A 27 11.77 9.53 6.82
C VAL A 27 11.19 9.84 5.45
N GLY A 28 11.31 11.08 4.97
CA GLY A 28 10.79 11.49 3.67
C GLY A 28 9.27 11.65 3.63
N LYS A 29 8.59 11.78 4.78
CA LYS A 29 7.13 11.94 4.83
C LYS A 29 6.63 13.19 4.11
N GLU A 30 7.47 14.20 3.95
CA GLU A 30 7.22 15.41 3.16
C GLU A 30 7.00 15.13 1.68
N ASN A 31 7.48 13.99 1.16
CA ASN A 31 7.27 13.55 -0.22
C ASN A 31 5.84 13.07 -0.48
N VAL A 32 5.09 12.74 0.59
CA VAL A 32 3.73 12.20 0.45
C VAL A 32 2.75 13.32 0.15
N PRO A 33 1.98 13.25 -0.97
CA PRO A 33 1.02 14.28 -1.33
C PRO A 33 -0.03 14.51 -0.25
N LYS A 34 -0.27 15.78 0.08
CA LYS A 34 -1.29 16.15 1.06
C LYS A 34 -2.70 16.05 0.50
N GLU A 35 -2.85 16.16 -0.81
CA GLU A 35 -4.11 16.15 -1.54
C GLU A 35 -4.00 15.27 -2.79
N GLY A 36 -5.14 14.96 -3.41
CA GLY A 36 -5.21 14.14 -4.62
C GLY A 36 -4.99 12.64 -4.37
N ALA A 37 -5.34 11.82 -5.35
CA ALA A 37 -5.12 10.38 -5.29
C ALA A 37 -3.66 10.01 -5.52
N TYR A 38 -3.22 8.94 -4.88
CA TYR A 38 -1.95 8.29 -5.20
C TYR A 38 -1.98 6.80 -4.82
N ILE A 39 -1.08 6.05 -5.40
CA ILE A 39 -0.85 4.65 -5.06
C ILE A 39 0.36 4.58 -4.15
N MET A 40 0.20 4.04 -2.94
CA MET A 40 1.32 3.75 -2.05
C MET A 40 1.79 2.31 -2.28
N CYS A 41 3.03 2.13 -2.67
CA CYS A 41 3.65 0.83 -2.90
C CYS A 41 4.75 0.59 -1.89
N ALA A 42 4.63 -0.47 -1.08
CA ALA A 42 5.59 -0.81 -0.04
C ALA A 42 6.11 -2.26 -0.18
N ASN A 43 7.33 -2.54 0.30
CA ASN A 43 7.77 -3.90 0.56
C ASN A 43 6.95 -4.52 1.71
N HIS A 44 6.89 -5.85 1.77
CA HIS A 44 6.02 -6.55 2.73
C HIS A 44 6.79 -7.59 3.55
N GLN A 45 6.93 -7.32 4.85
CA GLN A 45 7.66 -8.15 5.81
C GLN A 45 6.76 -8.76 6.88
N SER A 46 5.72 -8.02 7.32
CA SER A 46 4.93 -8.35 8.51
C SER A 46 3.44 -8.03 8.34
N ASN A 47 2.60 -8.65 9.16
CA ASN A 47 1.19 -8.27 9.26
C ASN A 47 0.99 -6.84 9.80
N TRP A 48 1.99 -6.26 10.47
CA TRP A 48 1.95 -4.90 11.00
C TRP A 48 2.26 -3.82 9.97
N ASP A 49 2.80 -4.18 8.78
CA ASP A 49 3.16 -3.20 7.77
C ASP A 49 1.97 -2.32 7.36
N ALA A 50 0.84 -2.93 7.02
CA ALA A 50 -0.35 -2.20 6.61
C ALA A 50 -0.95 -1.34 7.74
N PRO A 51 -1.19 -1.85 8.97
CA PRO A 51 -1.62 -1.01 10.08
C PRO A 51 -0.72 0.19 10.34
N ILE A 52 0.60 0.00 10.32
CA ILE A 52 1.57 1.07 10.55
C ILE A 52 1.50 2.13 9.45
N LEU A 53 1.47 1.72 8.17
CA LEU A 53 1.38 2.65 7.05
C LEU A 53 0.05 3.42 7.06
N VAL A 54 -1.07 2.76 7.34
CA VAL A 54 -2.38 3.43 7.51
C VAL A 54 -2.31 4.46 8.62
N SER A 55 -1.68 4.13 9.76
CA SER A 55 -1.56 5.05 10.90
C SER A 55 -0.59 6.22 10.66
N SER A 56 0.23 6.15 9.62
CA SER A 56 1.17 7.21 9.26
C SER A 56 0.53 8.42 8.55
N THR A 57 -0.73 8.28 8.09
CA THR A 57 -1.47 9.35 7.42
C THR A 57 -2.82 9.59 8.07
N LYS A 58 -3.33 10.84 7.99
CA LYS A 58 -4.69 11.19 8.41
C LYS A 58 -5.72 10.98 7.29
N ARG A 59 -5.25 10.74 6.05
CA ARG A 59 -6.11 10.57 4.89
C ARG A 59 -6.70 9.15 4.82
N LYS A 60 -7.82 9.02 4.13
CA LYS A 60 -8.42 7.71 3.85
C LYS A 60 -7.49 6.91 2.95
N MET A 61 -7.07 5.75 3.44
CA MET A 61 -6.19 4.83 2.72
C MET A 61 -6.87 3.47 2.64
N HIS A 62 -7.14 3.04 1.43
CA HIS A 62 -7.69 1.72 1.14
C HIS A 62 -6.57 0.71 0.97
N VAL A 63 -6.69 -0.40 1.67
CA VAL A 63 -5.67 -1.45 1.69
C VAL A 63 -6.21 -2.71 1.04
N MET A 64 -5.48 -3.21 0.07
CA MET A 64 -5.77 -4.49 -0.55
C MET A 64 -5.19 -5.63 0.29
N ALA A 65 -6.03 -6.53 0.77
CA ALA A 65 -5.60 -7.65 1.59
C ALA A 65 -6.14 -8.99 1.07
N LYS A 66 -5.44 -10.07 1.42
CA LYS A 66 -5.76 -11.43 1.00
C LYS A 66 -7.15 -11.86 1.51
N GLU A 67 -8.02 -12.41 0.63
CA GLU A 67 -9.40 -12.81 0.96
C GLU A 67 -9.47 -13.73 2.19
N GLU A 68 -8.49 -14.63 2.36
CA GLU A 68 -8.49 -15.58 3.47
C GLU A 68 -8.38 -14.92 4.86
N LEU A 69 -7.89 -13.68 4.95
CA LEU A 69 -7.87 -12.93 6.21
C LEU A 69 -9.28 -12.60 6.70
N PHE A 70 -10.22 -12.46 5.78
CA PHE A 70 -11.61 -12.09 6.07
C PHE A 70 -12.50 -13.25 6.52
N LYS A 71 -11.97 -14.49 6.60
CA LYS A 71 -12.66 -15.62 7.20
C LYS A 71 -12.89 -15.44 8.71
N ASN A 72 -12.02 -14.68 9.36
CA ASN A 72 -12.21 -14.31 10.77
C ASN A 72 -13.17 -13.11 10.85
N LYS A 73 -14.30 -13.27 11.54
CA LYS A 73 -15.35 -12.24 11.66
C LYS A 73 -14.85 -10.93 12.29
N PHE A 74 -13.95 -11.02 13.26
CA PHE A 74 -13.36 -9.84 13.91
C PHE A 74 -12.44 -9.08 12.94
N ILE A 75 -11.59 -9.81 12.21
CA ILE A 75 -10.72 -9.22 11.18
C ILE A 75 -11.54 -8.62 10.03
N TYR A 76 -12.63 -9.29 9.65
CA TYR A 76 -13.58 -8.74 8.66
C TYR A 76 -14.17 -7.40 9.13
N TRP A 77 -14.73 -7.38 10.35
CA TRP A 77 -15.30 -6.17 10.94
C TRP A 77 -14.27 -5.03 11.05
N LEU A 78 -13.07 -5.33 11.58
CA LEU A 78 -11.99 -4.37 11.72
C LEU A 78 -11.51 -3.86 10.36
N GLY A 79 -11.34 -4.75 9.39
CA GLY A 79 -10.95 -4.42 8.03
C GLY A 79 -11.94 -3.48 7.34
N ASP A 80 -13.23 -3.78 7.44
CA ASP A 80 -14.30 -2.93 6.92
C ASP A 80 -14.20 -1.50 7.48
N LYS A 81 -14.03 -1.34 8.79
CA LYS A 81 -13.88 -0.02 9.44
C LYS A 81 -12.59 0.69 9.04
N CYS A 82 -11.53 -0.06 8.73
CA CYS A 82 -10.22 0.48 8.34
C CYS A 82 -10.02 0.56 6.83
N LEU A 83 -11.05 0.39 6.01
CA LEU A 83 -11.01 0.46 4.55
C LEU A 83 -10.10 -0.62 3.93
N VAL A 84 -10.04 -1.79 4.56
CA VAL A 84 -9.33 -2.96 4.02
C VAL A 84 -10.32 -3.79 3.22
N PHE A 85 -9.99 -4.11 1.97
CA PHE A 85 -10.86 -4.89 1.11
C PHE A 85 -10.16 -6.16 0.58
N PRO A 86 -10.93 -7.25 0.33
CA PRO A 86 -10.38 -8.53 -0.07
C PRO A 86 -9.92 -8.53 -1.53
N VAL A 87 -8.86 -9.30 -1.82
CA VAL A 87 -8.42 -9.64 -3.18
C VAL A 87 -8.16 -11.14 -3.30
N LYS A 88 -8.64 -11.73 -4.39
CA LYS A 88 -8.35 -13.11 -4.78
C LYS A 88 -7.02 -13.16 -5.50
N ARG A 89 -6.03 -13.83 -4.89
CA ARG A 89 -4.70 -13.98 -5.48
C ARG A 89 -4.67 -15.07 -6.55
N GLY A 90 -3.81 -14.88 -7.55
CA GLY A 90 -3.56 -15.88 -8.59
C GLY A 90 -4.58 -15.88 -9.74
N LYS A 91 -5.61 -15.04 -9.68
CA LYS A 91 -6.58 -14.81 -10.76
C LYS A 91 -6.82 -13.31 -10.92
N MET A 92 -7.28 -12.90 -12.10
CA MET A 92 -7.73 -11.53 -12.32
C MET A 92 -9.01 -11.31 -11.50
N ASP A 93 -8.91 -10.54 -10.43
CA ASP A 93 -10.04 -10.18 -9.58
C ASP A 93 -10.63 -8.84 -10.06
N LEU A 94 -11.64 -8.95 -10.92
CA LEU A 94 -12.27 -7.78 -11.54
C LEU A 94 -12.96 -6.86 -10.53
N ASP A 95 -13.47 -7.41 -9.42
CA ASP A 95 -14.18 -6.61 -8.42
C ASP A 95 -13.18 -5.79 -7.59
N SER A 96 -12.09 -6.40 -7.14
CA SER A 96 -11.00 -5.68 -6.48
C SER A 96 -10.37 -4.63 -7.40
N MET A 97 -10.24 -4.93 -8.70
CA MET A 97 -9.74 -3.99 -9.69
C MET A 97 -10.67 -2.78 -9.87
N LYS A 98 -11.97 -3.01 -10.03
CA LYS A 98 -12.98 -1.94 -10.13
C LYS A 98 -13.01 -1.09 -8.87
N HIS A 99 -12.96 -1.72 -7.69
CA HIS A 99 -12.91 -1.01 -6.41
C HIS A 99 -11.67 -0.11 -6.33
N SER A 100 -10.49 -0.64 -6.67
CA SER A 100 -9.24 0.12 -6.68
C SER A 100 -9.28 1.33 -7.61
N LEU A 101 -9.80 1.16 -8.83
CA LEU A 101 -9.97 2.26 -9.78
C LEU A 101 -10.94 3.31 -9.27
N LYS A 102 -12.02 2.89 -8.58
CA LYS A 102 -12.98 3.81 -7.95
C LYS A 102 -12.32 4.62 -6.84
N VAL A 103 -11.57 3.99 -5.93
CA VAL A 103 -10.82 4.64 -4.85
C VAL A 103 -9.94 5.77 -5.41
N LEU A 104 -9.16 5.46 -6.45
CA LEU A 104 -8.26 6.44 -7.07
C LEU A 104 -9.02 7.56 -7.79
N LYS A 105 -10.16 7.25 -8.41
CA LYS A 105 -11.03 8.26 -9.04
C LYS A 105 -11.66 9.21 -8.01
N ASP A 106 -12.00 8.68 -6.83
CA ASP A 106 -12.59 9.46 -5.73
C ASP A 106 -11.53 10.33 -5.00
N GLY A 107 -10.28 10.34 -5.44
CA GLY A 107 -9.21 11.16 -4.87
C GLY A 107 -8.58 10.56 -3.60
N GLU A 108 -8.85 9.29 -3.29
CA GLU A 108 -8.37 8.60 -2.10
C GLU A 108 -7.09 7.80 -2.37
N ILE A 109 -6.49 7.25 -1.31
CA ILE A 109 -5.21 6.54 -1.39
C ILE A 109 -5.46 5.04 -1.53
N LEU A 110 -4.77 4.41 -2.49
CA LEU A 110 -4.71 2.97 -2.62
C LEU A 110 -3.35 2.46 -2.17
N MET A 111 -3.31 1.55 -1.20
CA MET A 111 -2.09 0.91 -0.73
C MET A 111 -1.99 -0.52 -1.22
N LEU A 112 -0.86 -0.87 -1.80
CA LEU A 112 -0.53 -2.20 -2.29
C LEU A 112 0.85 -2.63 -1.84
N PHE A 113 1.04 -3.96 -1.78
CA PHE A 113 2.34 -4.61 -1.70
C PHE A 113 2.65 -5.27 -3.06
N PRO A 114 3.51 -4.66 -3.91
CA PRO A 114 3.75 -5.15 -5.27
C PRO A 114 4.33 -6.56 -5.32
N GLU A 115 4.99 -6.99 -4.25
CA GLU A 115 5.52 -8.36 -4.10
C GLU A 115 4.41 -9.42 -4.05
N GLY A 116 3.18 -9.02 -3.74
CA GLY A 116 2.02 -9.91 -3.60
C GLY A 116 2.06 -10.85 -2.40
N THR A 117 3.22 -11.12 -1.82
CA THR A 117 3.40 -11.96 -0.62
C THR A 117 4.59 -11.48 0.19
N ARG A 118 4.61 -11.75 1.52
CA ARG A 118 5.76 -11.48 2.41
C ARG A 118 7.07 -12.20 2.04
N LYS A 119 7.03 -13.13 1.12
CA LYS A 119 8.17 -13.89 0.57
C LYS A 119 8.29 -13.69 -0.96
N GLY A 120 7.65 -12.65 -1.51
CA GLY A 120 7.48 -12.48 -2.95
C GLY A 120 8.78 -12.34 -3.71
N MET A 121 9.69 -11.51 -3.22
CA MET A 121 11.01 -11.32 -3.82
C MET A 121 11.88 -12.58 -3.75
N ALA A 122 11.78 -13.37 -2.67
CA ALA A 122 12.59 -14.57 -2.48
C ALA A 122 12.20 -15.73 -3.41
N LYS A 123 10.98 -15.75 -3.96
CA LYS A 123 10.49 -16.88 -4.78
C LYS A 123 10.63 -16.70 -6.28
N ASN A 124 10.39 -15.52 -6.85
CA ASN A 124 10.36 -15.36 -8.32
C ASN A 124 10.91 -14.02 -8.84
N GLY A 125 11.34 -13.09 -8.00
CA GLY A 125 11.92 -11.79 -8.41
C GLY A 125 11.00 -10.88 -9.24
N ARG A 126 9.72 -11.22 -9.38
CA ARG A 126 8.76 -10.49 -10.21
C ARG A 126 7.75 -9.75 -9.34
N ALA A 127 7.73 -8.43 -9.49
CA ALA A 127 6.62 -7.62 -9.00
C ALA A 127 5.33 -8.01 -9.71
N GLN A 128 4.21 -8.01 -8.97
CA GLN A 128 2.91 -8.16 -9.61
C GLN A 128 2.53 -6.86 -10.32
N ASN A 129 2.02 -6.98 -11.54
CA ASN A 129 1.70 -5.83 -12.39
C ASN A 129 0.50 -4.98 -11.91
N GLY A 130 -0.09 -5.30 -10.76
CA GLY A 130 -1.29 -4.62 -10.26
C GLY A 130 -1.09 -3.13 -10.01
N ALA A 131 0.02 -2.75 -9.36
CA ALA A 131 0.34 -1.35 -9.09
C ALA A 131 0.58 -0.57 -10.39
N ALA A 132 1.40 -1.13 -11.29
CA ALA A 132 1.65 -0.54 -12.61
C ALA A 132 0.36 -0.39 -13.42
N PHE A 133 -0.49 -1.43 -13.44
CA PHE A 133 -1.77 -1.36 -14.13
C PHE A 133 -2.64 -0.22 -13.61
N MET A 134 -2.76 -0.05 -12.29
CA MET A 134 -3.55 1.03 -11.70
C MET A 134 -2.96 2.40 -12.02
N ALA A 135 -1.63 2.57 -11.93
CA ALA A 135 -0.94 3.82 -12.27
C ALA A 135 -1.18 4.20 -13.74
N LEU A 136 -0.98 3.26 -14.66
CA LEU A 136 -1.15 3.49 -16.11
C LEU A 136 -2.62 3.73 -16.50
N ARG A 137 -3.57 3.13 -15.79
CA ARG A 137 -5.00 3.35 -16.04
C ARG A 137 -5.50 4.70 -15.56
N THR A 138 -4.98 5.18 -14.45
CA THR A 138 -5.47 6.38 -13.76
C THR A 138 -4.61 7.61 -14.01
N GLY A 139 -3.31 7.43 -14.23
CA GLY A 139 -2.32 8.51 -14.32
C GLY A 139 -2.00 9.12 -12.95
N VAL A 140 -2.40 8.49 -11.85
CA VAL A 140 -2.03 8.97 -10.51
C VAL A 140 -0.59 8.59 -10.17
N PRO A 141 0.13 9.40 -9.37
CA PRO A 141 1.50 9.09 -8.98
C PRO A 141 1.58 7.88 -8.05
N VAL A 142 2.72 7.20 -8.10
CA VAL A 142 3.06 6.10 -7.19
C VAL A 142 4.07 6.61 -6.17
N ILE A 143 3.80 6.39 -4.87
CA ILE A 143 4.72 6.69 -3.79
C ILE A 143 5.42 5.39 -3.38
N PRO A 144 6.71 5.21 -3.70
CA PRO A 144 7.46 4.05 -3.23
C PRO A 144 7.78 4.22 -1.75
N VAL A 145 7.61 3.14 -1.00
CA VAL A 145 7.86 3.11 0.46
C VAL A 145 8.71 1.89 0.80
N ASN A 146 9.76 2.10 1.57
CA ASN A 146 10.55 1.01 2.13
C ASN A 146 10.34 0.93 3.64
N ILE A 147 10.00 -0.26 4.12
CA ILE A 147 9.94 -0.60 5.54
C ILE A 147 11.21 -1.36 5.86
N SER A 148 12.09 -0.78 6.67
CA SER A 148 13.38 -1.34 7.06
C SER A 148 13.44 -1.60 8.56
N GLY A 149 14.14 -2.66 8.94
CA GLY A 149 14.27 -3.10 10.32
C GLY A 149 13.41 -4.33 10.63
N GLU A 150 13.65 -4.96 11.77
CA GLU A 150 12.92 -6.13 12.22
C GLU A 150 11.61 -5.72 12.92
N MET A 151 10.48 -6.25 12.45
CA MET A 151 9.16 -6.03 13.05
C MET A 151 9.00 -6.88 14.33
N LYS A 152 9.84 -6.59 15.32
CA LYS A 152 9.84 -7.21 16.65
C LYS A 152 9.62 -6.13 17.71
N PRO A 153 8.99 -6.47 18.86
CA PRO A 153 8.81 -5.53 19.96
C PRO A 153 10.12 -4.90 20.40
N PHE A 154 10.09 -3.56 20.55
CA PHE A 154 11.22 -2.73 20.99
C PHE A 154 12.40 -2.63 20.01
N HIS A 155 12.29 -3.23 18.81
CA HIS A 155 13.23 -2.98 17.71
C HIS A 155 12.79 -1.73 16.94
N LYS A 156 13.79 -1.03 16.40
CA LYS A 156 13.53 0.17 15.59
C LYS A 156 13.14 -0.22 14.17
N VAL A 157 11.98 0.26 13.73
CA VAL A 157 11.53 0.17 12.35
C VAL A 157 11.59 1.56 11.72
N THR A 158 12.17 1.67 10.55
CA THR A 158 12.20 2.93 9.81
C THR A 158 11.40 2.78 8.53
N ILE A 159 10.51 3.74 8.26
CA ILE A 159 9.72 3.82 7.05
C ILE A 159 10.25 4.97 6.21
N TYR A 160 10.74 4.64 5.03
CA TYR A 160 11.26 5.60 4.06
C TYR A 160 10.21 5.85 2.97
N TYR A 161 9.82 7.11 2.80
CA TYR A 161 8.93 7.55 1.73
C TYR A 161 9.76 8.17 0.61
N GLY A 162 9.73 7.57 -0.57
CA GLY A 162 10.37 8.10 -1.76
C GLY A 162 9.60 9.24 -2.40
N LYS A 163 10.22 9.87 -3.38
CA LYS A 163 9.55 10.89 -4.21
C LYS A 163 8.47 10.25 -5.06
N PRO A 164 7.38 10.98 -5.38
CA PRO A 164 6.36 10.50 -6.28
C PRO A 164 6.95 10.10 -7.64
N LEU A 165 6.60 8.91 -8.11
CA LEU A 165 6.88 8.44 -9.46
C LEU A 165 5.68 8.77 -10.34
N ASP A 166 5.91 9.53 -11.39
CA ASP A 166 4.87 9.94 -12.34
C ASP A 166 4.97 9.10 -13.62
N PHE A 167 3.90 8.37 -13.91
CA PHE A 167 3.74 7.57 -15.12
C PHE A 167 2.60 8.08 -16.01
N SER A 168 2.18 9.33 -15.82
CA SER A 168 1.04 9.92 -16.54
C SER A 168 1.26 9.99 -18.05
N GLU A 169 2.51 10.09 -18.52
CA GLU A 169 2.86 10.03 -19.94
C GLU A 169 2.49 8.70 -20.61
N TYR A 170 2.50 7.58 -19.83
CA TYR A 170 2.11 6.24 -20.30
C TYR A 170 0.63 5.93 -20.06
N LYS A 171 -0.18 6.91 -19.68
CA LYS A 171 -1.60 6.70 -19.35
C LYS A 171 -2.37 6.12 -20.54
N THR A 172 -2.98 4.96 -20.34
CA THR A 172 -3.75 4.26 -21.35
C THR A 172 -4.86 3.38 -20.76
N SER A 173 -5.90 3.14 -21.56
CA SER A 173 -6.97 2.21 -21.19
C SER A 173 -6.58 0.74 -21.34
N LYS A 174 -5.55 0.42 -22.12
CA LYS A 174 -5.06 -0.94 -22.38
C LYS A 174 -3.53 -0.94 -22.33
N PRO A 175 -2.94 -1.02 -21.12
CA PRO A 175 -1.48 -1.07 -21.00
C PRO A 175 -0.89 -2.32 -21.67
N GLU A 176 0.14 -2.12 -22.46
CA GLU A 176 0.90 -3.21 -23.08
C GLU A 176 1.73 -3.94 -22.02
N LYS A 177 1.97 -5.23 -22.26
CA LYS A 177 2.67 -6.08 -21.30
C LYS A 177 4.09 -5.59 -20.99
N GLU A 178 4.82 -5.15 -22.01
CA GLU A 178 6.19 -4.64 -21.85
C GLU A 178 6.23 -3.37 -21.01
N VAL A 179 5.29 -2.45 -21.22
CA VAL A 179 5.16 -1.22 -20.42
C VAL A 179 4.79 -1.55 -18.97
N LEU A 180 3.87 -2.49 -18.75
CA LEU A 180 3.52 -2.96 -17.41
C LEU A 180 4.73 -3.56 -16.67
N GLU A 181 5.52 -4.39 -17.33
CA GLU A 181 6.72 -5.00 -16.74
C GLU A 181 7.79 -3.94 -16.44
N LYS A 182 8.01 -2.98 -17.35
CA LYS A 182 8.91 -1.84 -17.15
C LYS A 182 8.53 -1.02 -15.93
N VAL A 183 7.27 -0.57 -15.86
CA VAL A 183 6.77 0.26 -14.76
C VAL A 183 6.77 -0.52 -13.44
N SER A 184 6.38 -1.81 -13.44
CA SER A 184 6.43 -2.65 -12.24
C SER A 184 7.86 -2.79 -11.71
N LYS A 185 8.83 -2.98 -12.60
CA LYS A 185 10.24 -3.06 -12.23
C LYS A 185 10.73 -1.72 -11.64
N GLU A 186 10.40 -0.60 -12.28
CA GLU A 186 10.80 0.72 -11.81
C GLU A 186 10.23 1.03 -10.42
N ILE A 187 8.97 0.69 -10.15
CA ILE A 187 8.36 0.82 -8.81
C ILE A 187 9.17 0.01 -7.78
N MET A 188 9.50 -1.25 -8.09
CA MET A 188 10.24 -2.11 -7.17
C MET A 188 11.66 -1.64 -6.94
N ASP A 189 12.37 -1.24 -7.99
CA ASP A 189 13.73 -0.72 -7.89
C ASP A 189 13.77 0.52 -6.97
N ASN A 190 12.80 1.43 -7.12
CA ASN A 190 12.69 2.61 -6.25
C ASN A 190 12.39 2.24 -4.80
N ILE A 191 11.55 1.23 -4.51
CA ILE A 191 11.31 0.75 -3.14
C ILE A 191 12.61 0.23 -2.51
N ILE A 192 13.38 -0.59 -3.27
CA ILE A 192 14.62 -1.20 -2.78
C ILE A 192 15.71 -0.13 -2.55
N MET A 193 15.80 0.87 -3.43
CA MET A 193 16.80 1.93 -3.33
C MET A 193 16.62 2.84 -2.11
N LEU A 194 15.42 2.89 -1.51
CA LEU A 194 15.16 3.71 -0.32
C LEU A 194 15.82 3.16 0.97
N GLU A 195 16.34 1.95 0.95
CA GLU A 195 16.97 1.34 2.12
C GLU A 195 18.43 1.79 2.34
N LYS A 196 19.00 2.55 1.40
CA LYS A 196 20.42 2.95 1.40
C LYS A 196 20.66 4.29 2.07
#